data_c2c8d40809cfb4c5050d968715ed2609
#
_entry.id   c2c8d40809cfb4c5050d968715ed2609
#
_cell.length_a   1.000
_cell.length_b   1.000
_cell.length_c   1.000
_cell.angle_alpha   90.00
_cell.angle_beta   90.00
_cell.angle_gamma   90.00
#
_symmetry.space_group_name_H-M   'P 1'
#
loop_
_entity.id
_entity.type
_entity.pdbx_description
1 polymer ?
#
loop_
_entity_poly.entity_id
_entity_poly.type
_entity_poly.pdbx_seq_one_letter_code
_entity_poly.pdbx_strand_id
1 'polypeptide(L)'
;MDPALFYPLKNSGTEYMGDTTISLTVTDAGTITIPSGTLLVCDPFAQFIGLAHGLVYDVPAGDHPVKVTIANIPGKSPVNAYLSVVFANTEPVTFEQPYPHRNPDEIPIPSAMRTDGVGLDSGAAAVVDAAAAEAFTASTDLDSFTDYIHTDAPDGWFNLLRDHNGIAQTPLPDHKENMILARSGYDAGFYPIVAGYDRNHTMVSLHVDFLVVGGHPYD
;
A
#
# COMPACT_ATOMS: atom_id res chain seq x y z
N MET A 1 8.86 13.51 9.20
CA MET A 1 9.86 12.68 8.46
C MET A 1 10.77 13.60 7.66
N ASP A 2 12.07 13.33 7.62
CA ASP A 2 12.99 14.08 6.74
C ASP A 2 12.70 13.71 5.27
N PRO A 3 12.23 14.65 4.43
CA PRO A 3 11.94 14.38 3.01
C PRO A 3 13.18 13.92 2.23
N ALA A 4 14.38 14.20 2.72
CA ALA A 4 15.64 13.79 2.08
C ALA A 4 15.89 12.28 2.20
N LEU A 5 15.29 11.62 3.18
CA LEU A 5 15.44 10.18 3.46
C LEU A 5 14.23 9.34 3.02
N PHE A 6 13.28 9.92 2.30
CA PHE A 6 12.09 9.25 1.79
C PHE A 6 12.12 9.22 0.26
N TYR A 7 12.10 8.03 -0.32
CA TYR A 7 12.43 7.79 -1.73
C TYR A 7 11.32 7.16 -2.60
N PRO A 8 10.04 7.23 -2.27
CA PRO A 8 9.03 6.71 -3.19
C PRO A 8 9.10 7.45 -4.52
N LEU A 9 8.88 6.76 -5.61
CA LEU A 9 8.88 7.29 -6.98
C LEU A 9 10.21 7.93 -7.42
N LYS A 10 11.33 7.63 -6.74
CA LYS A 10 12.68 8.08 -7.09
C LYS A 10 13.48 6.94 -7.74
N ASN A 11 14.56 7.30 -8.44
CA ASN A 11 15.43 6.36 -9.16
C ASN A 11 16.66 5.91 -8.35
N SER A 12 16.88 6.51 -7.19
CA SER A 12 17.96 6.14 -6.27
C SER A 12 17.56 6.47 -4.83
N GLY A 13 18.12 5.75 -3.91
CA GLY A 13 17.93 5.94 -2.48
C GLY A 13 19.09 5.38 -1.68
N THR A 14 18.99 5.46 -0.36
CA THR A 14 19.97 4.89 0.57
C THR A 14 19.38 3.63 1.18
N GLU A 15 20.18 2.59 1.42
CA GLU A 15 19.73 1.38 2.11
C GLU A 15 19.14 1.76 3.48
N TYR A 16 18.09 1.05 3.90
CA TYR A 16 17.40 1.31 5.16
C TYR A 16 18.40 1.24 6.34
N MET A 17 18.43 2.30 7.15
CA MET A 17 19.37 2.46 8.27
C MET A 17 20.85 2.27 7.90
N GLY A 18 21.20 2.46 6.63
CA GLY A 18 22.58 2.33 6.13
C GLY A 18 22.99 3.52 5.27
N ASP A 19 24.26 3.51 4.82
CA ASP A 19 24.85 4.58 3.99
C ASP A 19 25.01 4.17 2.51
N THR A 20 24.66 2.93 2.16
CA THR A 20 24.86 2.41 0.80
C THR A 20 23.81 2.99 -0.14
N THR A 21 24.25 3.69 -1.17
CA THR A 21 23.36 4.12 -2.27
C THR A 21 22.97 2.92 -3.11
N ILE A 22 21.67 2.76 -3.34
CA ILE A 22 21.10 1.70 -4.18
C ILE A 22 20.26 2.29 -5.31
N SER A 23 20.20 1.60 -6.43
CA SER A 23 19.33 2.01 -7.54
C SER A 23 17.90 1.57 -7.29
N LEU A 24 16.95 2.42 -7.66
CA LEU A 24 15.53 2.17 -7.58
C LEU A 24 14.92 2.17 -8.97
N THR A 25 13.93 1.30 -9.18
CA THR A 25 13.15 1.24 -10.41
C THR A 25 11.70 1.46 -10.07
N VAL A 26 11.07 2.48 -10.68
CA VAL A 26 9.64 2.74 -10.54
C VAL A 26 8.89 1.97 -11.62
N THR A 27 8.03 1.05 -11.20
CA THR A 27 7.24 0.18 -12.08
C THR A 27 5.77 0.55 -11.98
N ASP A 28 5.07 0.51 -13.11
CA ASP A 28 3.62 0.67 -13.18
C ASP A 28 2.95 -0.59 -12.62
N ALA A 29 2.08 -0.43 -11.64
CA ALA A 29 1.29 -1.51 -11.06
C ALA A 29 -0.16 -1.49 -11.58
N GLY A 30 -0.51 -0.51 -12.43
CA GLY A 30 -1.84 -0.33 -12.98
C GLY A 30 -2.56 0.89 -12.44
N THR A 31 -3.87 0.88 -12.56
CA THR A 31 -4.77 1.95 -12.11
C THR A 31 -5.77 1.39 -11.10
N ILE A 32 -5.94 2.06 -9.98
CA ILE A 32 -6.97 1.74 -8.99
C ILE A 32 -8.18 2.67 -9.17
N THR A 33 -9.37 2.11 -9.16
CA THR A 33 -10.65 2.85 -9.25
C THR A 33 -11.23 3.01 -7.85
N ILE A 34 -11.39 4.27 -7.40
CA ILE A 34 -11.84 4.63 -6.04
C ILE A 34 -13.09 5.53 -6.14
N PRO A 35 -14.28 4.98 -6.43
CA PRO A 35 -15.48 5.80 -6.57
C PRO A 35 -16.01 6.34 -5.24
N SER A 36 -15.74 5.69 -4.12
CA SER A 36 -16.22 6.12 -2.79
C SER A 36 -15.47 7.34 -2.25
N GLY A 37 -14.26 7.66 -2.79
CA GLY A 37 -13.38 8.65 -2.19
C GLY A 37 -12.67 8.18 -0.92
N THR A 38 -12.72 6.87 -0.63
CA THR A 38 -12.04 6.26 0.51
C THR A 38 -11.21 5.07 0.06
N LEU A 39 -9.92 5.06 0.42
CA LEU A 39 -8.96 4.03 0.08
C LEU A 39 -8.65 3.16 1.30
N LEU A 40 -8.86 1.87 1.19
CA LEU A 40 -8.39 0.87 2.15
C LEU A 40 -6.97 0.41 1.79
N VAL A 41 -6.08 0.41 2.78
CA VAL A 41 -4.75 -0.23 2.73
C VAL A 41 -4.75 -1.38 3.73
N CYS A 42 -4.52 -2.61 3.29
CA CYS A 42 -4.66 -3.79 4.15
C CYS A 42 -3.73 -4.94 3.74
N ASP A 43 -3.64 -5.95 4.59
CA ASP A 43 -3.28 -7.30 4.21
C ASP A 43 -4.52 -7.97 3.57
N PRO A 44 -4.53 -8.28 2.28
CA PRO A 44 -5.73 -8.79 1.63
C PRO A 44 -6.16 -10.17 2.13
N PHE A 45 -5.18 -10.98 2.57
CA PHE A 45 -5.46 -12.35 3.02
C PHE A 45 -6.01 -12.40 4.45
N ALA A 46 -5.72 -11.39 5.27
CA ALA A 46 -6.24 -11.29 6.63
C ALA A 46 -7.51 -10.42 6.70
N GLN A 47 -7.58 -9.35 5.91
CA GLN A 47 -8.69 -8.39 5.89
C GLN A 47 -10.02 -9.05 5.53
N PHE A 48 -10.06 -9.79 4.42
CA PHE A 48 -11.30 -10.31 3.87
C PHE A 48 -11.85 -11.55 4.60
N ILE A 49 -11.08 -12.11 5.51
CA ILE A 49 -11.55 -13.17 6.43
C ILE A 49 -11.74 -12.66 7.87
N GLY A 50 -11.64 -11.36 8.10
CA GLY A 50 -11.89 -10.73 9.39
C GLY A 50 -10.82 -10.95 10.46
N LEU A 51 -9.61 -11.39 10.06
CA LEU A 51 -8.50 -11.62 11.00
C LEU A 51 -7.68 -10.35 11.28
N ALA A 52 -7.71 -9.37 10.37
CA ALA A 52 -7.04 -8.09 10.55
C ALA A 52 -7.89 -6.97 9.96
N HIS A 53 -7.65 -5.75 10.41
CA HIS A 53 -8.28 -4.55 9.87
C HIS A 53 -7.22 -3.65 9.27
N GLY A 54 -7.40 -3.30 8.01
CA GLY A 54 -6.58 -2.30 7.32
C GLY A 54 -6.93 -0.88 7.79
N LEU A 55 -6.22 0.09 7.21
CA LEU A 55 -6.45 1.50 7.45
C LEU A 55 -7.15 2.14 6.25
N VAL A 56 -8.20 2.92 6.52
CA VAL A 56 -8.96 3.65 5.52
C VAL A 56 -8.52 5.12 5.53
N TYR A 57 -8.38 5.70 4.34
CA TYR A 57 -8.00 7.10 4.16
C TYR A 57 -8.96 7.81 3.23
N ASP A 58 -9.31 9.06 3.54
CA ASP A 58 -10.02 9.95 2.64
C ASP A 58 -9.08 10.39 1.53
N VAL A 59 -9.48 10.15 0.28
CA VAL A 59 -8.70 10.43 -0.92
C VAL A 59 -9.59 10.99 -2.02
N PRO A 60 -9.06 11.63 -3.07
CA PRO A 60 -9.87 12.02 -4.22
C PRO A 60 -10.55 10.80 -4.85
N ALA A 61 -11.87 10.91 -5.14
CA ALA A 61 -12.58 9.89 -5.89
C ALA A 61 -12.11 9.85 -7.36
N GLY A 62 -12.09 8.67 -7.96
CA GLY A 62 -11.72 8.49 -9.38
C GLY A 62 -10.70 7.39 -9.62
N ASP A 63 -10.08 7.46 -10.79
CA ASP A 63 -9.04 6.53 -11.23
C ASP A 63 -7.66 7.10 -10.94
N HIS A 64 -6.82 6.33 -10.24
CA HIS A 64 -5.51 6.77 -9.80
C HIS A 64 -4.42 5.78 -10.20
N PRO A 65 -3.31 6.24 -10.81
CA PRO A 65 -2.18 5.36 -11.11
C PRO A 65 -1.53 4.86 -9.82
N VAL A 66 -1.17 3.58 -9.83
CA VAL A 66 -0.43 2.93 -8.76
C VAL A 66 0.95 2.53 -9.27
N LYS A 67 1.96 2.81 -8.47
CA LYS A 67 3.36 2.53 -8.77
C LYS A 67 3.98 1.71 -7.66
N VAL A 68 4.91 0.85 -8.02
CA VAL A 68 5.79 0.18 -7.05
C VAL A 68 7.22 0.62 -7.32
N THR A 69 7.88 1.08 -6.27
CA THR A 69 9.32 1.37 -6.32
C THR A 69 10.07 0.12 -5.87
N ILE A 70 10.92 -0.40 -6.74
CA ILE A 70 11.70 -1.63 -6.54
C ILE A 70 13.14 -1.25 -6.21
N ALA A 71 13.68 -1.79 -5.13
CA ALA A 71 15.08 -1.63 -4.74
C ALA A 71 15.95 -2.71 -5.38
N ASN A 72 17.01 -2.28 -6.08
CA ASN A 72 18.01 -3.15 -6.69
C ASN A 72 19.28 -3.12 -5.82
N ILE A 73 19.31 -3.98 -4.81
CA ILE A 73 20.42 -4.07 -3.84
C ILE A 73 21.50 -5.01 -4.41
N PRO A 74 22.77 -4.59 -4.50
CA PRO A 74 23.84 -5.44 -5.01
C PRO A 74 23.96 -6.78 -4.26
N GLY A 75 23.95 -7.88 -5.00
CA GLY A 75 24.06 -9.24 -4.45
C GLY A 75 22.77 -9.79 -3.83
N LYS A 76 21.66 -9.09 -3.92
CA LYS A 76 20.33 -9.57 -3.50
C LYS A 76 19.35 -9.57 -4.68
N SER A 77 18.28 -10.33 -4.59
CA SER A 77 17.16 -10.21 -5.53
C SER A 77 16.48 -8.85 -5.35
N PRO A 78 15.93 -8.25 -6.45
CA PRO A 78 15.13 -7.03 -6.34
C PRO A 78 13.96 -7.23 -5.39
N VAL A 79 13.64 -6.20 -4.57
CA VAL A 79 12.55 -6.22 -3.61
C VAL A 79 11.72 -4.94 -3.71
N ASN A 80 10.43 -5.03 -3.47
CA ASN A 80 9.55 -3.85 -3.43
C ASN A 80 9.90 -2.99 -2.21
N ALA A 81 10.14 -1.70 -2.44
CA ALA A 81 10.46 -0.74 -1.39
C ALA A 81 9.26 0.12 -1.00
N TYR A 82 8.42 0.48 -1.98
CA TYR A 82 7.22 1.28 -1.74
C TYR A 82 6.08 0.83 -2.66
N LEU A 83 4.85 0.81 -2.12
CA LEU A 83 3.62 0.80 -2.91
C LEU A 83 3.02 2.21 -2.83
N SER A 84 2.76 2.84 -3.98
CA SER A 84 2.38 4.26 -4.07
C SER A 84 1.12 4.46 -4.91
N VAL A 85 0.11 5.10 -4.34
CA VAL A 85 -1.07 5.61 -5.08
C VAL A 85 -0.84 7.09 -5.36
N VAL A 86 -0.99 7.53 -6.60
CA VAL A 86 -0.72 8.91 -7.04
C VAL A 86 -2.03 9.60 -7.38
N PHE A 87 -2.40 10.63 -6.62
CA PHE A 87 -3.65 11.35 -6.79
C PHE A 87 -3.53 12.58 -7.71
N ALA A 88 -2.33 13.15 -7.80
CA ALA A 88 -2.06 14.30 -8.67
C ALA A 88 -0.63 14.24 -9.22
N ASN A 89 -0.44 14.81 -10.41
CA ASN A 89 0.88 14.95 -11.04
C ASN A 89 1.61 16.21 -10.51
N THR A 90 1.64 16.34 -9.18
CA THR A 90 2.30 17.43 -8.48
C THR A 90 3.31 16.82 -7.53
N GLU A 91 4.56 17.31 -7.56
CA GLU A 91 5.59 16.84 -6.63
C GLU A 91 5.25 17.25 -5.20
N PRO A 92 5.23 16.30 -4.24
CA PRO A 92 4.97 16.63 -2.86
C PRO A 92 6.09 17.48 -2.26
N VAL A 93 5.75 18.42 -1.39
CA VAL A 93 6.70 19.28 -0.67
C VAL A 93 6.90 18.83 0.77
N THR A 94 5.96 18.09 1.35
CA THR A 94 6.06 17.46 2.67
C THR A 94 5.58 16.02 2.63
N PHE A 95 6.12 15.21 3.54
CA PHE A 95 5.70 13.84 3.77
C PHE A 95 5.34 13.68 5.25
N GLU A 96 4.13 13.23 5.50
CA GLU A 96 3.57 13.12 6.85
C GLU A 96 2.76 11.83 6.98
N GLN A 97 2.57 11.35 8.21
CA GLN A 97 1.60 10.30 8.47
C GLN A 97 0.18 10.86 8.28
N PRO A 98 -0.62 10.32 7.34
CA PRO A 98 -1.98 10.76 7.15
C PRO A 98 -2.85 10.31 8.32
N TYR A 99 -3.94 11.05 8.58
CA TYR A 99 -4.96 10.58 9.52
C TYR A 99 -5.83 9.54 8.82
N PRO A 100 -5.95 8.30 9.34
CA PRO A 100 -6.92 7.37 8.82
C PRO A 100 -8.33 7.91 9.03
N HIS A 101 -9.23 7.53 8.13
CA HIS A 101 -10.66 7.81 8.26
C HIS A 101 -11.14 7.26 9.61
N ARG A 102 -11.80 8.10 10.41
CA ARG A 102 -12.24 7.74 11.76
C ARG A 102 -13.73 7.73 11.86
N ASN A 103 -14.22 6.80 12.65
CA ASN A 103 -15.55 6.93 13.20
C ASN A 103 -15.59 8.23 14.04
N PRO A 104 -16.57 9.15 13.80
CA PRO A 104 -16.71 10.39 14.59
C PRO A 104 -16.80 10.17 16.10
N ASP A 105 -17.19 8.98 16.55
CA ASP A 105 -17.35 8.62 17.95
C ASP A 105 -16.03 8.17 18.62
N GLU A 106 -14.94 8.02 17.86
CA GLU A 106 -13.64 7.63 18.41
C GLU A 106 -12.88 8.81 19.02
N ILE A 107 -12.30 8.59 20.21
CA ILE A 107 -11.45 9.59 20.88
C ILE A 107 -10.15 9.76 20.05
N PRO A 108 -9.81 10.99 19.63
CA PRO A 108 -8.59 11.25 18.88
C PRO A 108 -7.33 10.87 19.68
N ILE A 109 -6.47 10.05 19.11
CA ILE A 109 -5.15 9.76 19.67
C ILE A 109 -4.22 10.94 19.30
N PRO A 110 -3.48 11.54 20.26
CA PRO A 110 -2.51 12.58 19.95
C PRO A 110 -1.48 12.12 18.93
N SER A 111 -1.12 12.97 17.96
CA SER A 111 -0.19 12.62 16.87
C SER A 111 1.15 12.06 17.36
N ALA A 112 1.66 12.57 18.49
CA ALA A 112 2.90 12.09 19.13
C ALA A 112 2.82 10.63 19.67
N MET A 113 1.62 10.06 19.77
CA MET A 113 1.39 8.68 20.25
C MET A 113 0.92 7.75 19.13
N ARG A 114 0.88 8.25 17.89
CA ARG A 114 0.41 7.46 16.75
C ARG A 114 1.58 6.78 16.07
N THR A 115 1.41 5.51 15.84
CA THR A 115 2.21 4.68 14.94
C THR A 115 1.27 4.13 13.88
N ASP A 116 0.94 4.94 12.87
CA ASP A 116 0.01 4.52 11.85
C ASP A 116 0.76 3.71 10.78
N GLY A 117 0.37 2.48 10.64
CA GLY A 117 0.89 1.56 9.65
C GLY A 117 -0.02 0.36 9.52
N VAL A 118 0.24 -0.45 8.54
CA VAL A 118 -0.51 -1.67 8.25
C VAL A 118 0.30 -2.91 8.66
N GLY A 119 -0.33 -3.80 9.40
CA GLY A 119 0.20 -5.15 9.66
C GLY A 119 -0.03 -6.03 8.42
N LEU A 120 1.03 -6.66 7.93
CA LEU A 120 0.99 -7.58 6.79
C LEU A 120 1.48 -8.95 7.24
N ASP A 121 0.57 -9.79 7.71
CA ASP A 121 0.90 -11.15 8.17
C ASP A 121 1.22 -12.09 6.99
N SER A 122 0.60 -11.84 5.83
CA SER A 122 0.87 -12.58 4.59
C SER A 122 2.12 -12.11 3.84
N GLY A 123 2.71 -10.98 4.24
CA GLY A 123 3.77 -10.32 3.49
C GLY A 123 3.27 -9.68 2.19
N ALA A 124 1.99 -9.38 2.07
CA ALA A 124 1.40 -8.69 0.92
C ALA A 124 0.50 -7.54 1.37
N ALA A 125 0.66 -6.38 0.71
CA ALA A 125 -0.22 -5.23 0.86
C ALA A 125 -1.22 -5.18 -0.29
N ALA A 126 -2.43 -4.70 0.00
CA ALA A 126 -3.42 -4.33 -0.99
C ALA A 126 -3.84 -2.88 -0.83
N VAL A 127 -4.18 -2.26 -1.98
CA VAL A 127 -4.94 -1.01 -2.05
C VAL A 127 -6.23 -1.27 -2.81
N VAL A 128 -7.36 -0.82 -2.28
CA VAL A 128 -8.71 -1.07 -2.82
C VAL A 128 -9.67 0.02 -2.36
N ASP A 129 -10.74 0.28 -3.12
CA ASP A 129 -11.85 1.14 -2.66
C ASP A 129 -12.45 0.57 -1.37
N ALA A 130 -12.55 1.38 -0.32
CA ALA A 130 -12.96 0.90 1.00
C ALA A 130 -14.41 0.41 1.02
N ALA A 131 -15.33 1.09 0.31
CA ALA A 131 -16.73 0.69 0.24
C ALA A 131 -16.90 -0.62 -0.55
N ALA A 132 -16.15 -0.80 -1.64
CA ALA A 132 -16.14 -2.05 -2.40
C ALA A 132 -15.56 -3.20 -1.56
N ALA A 133 -14.49 -2.96 -0.82
CA ALA A 133 -13.90 -3.96 0.08
C ALA A 133 -14.88 -4.41 1.19
N GLU A 134 -15.60 -3.45 1.78
CA GLU A 134 -16.65 -3.74 2.78
C GLU A 134 -17.77 -4.58 2.17
N ALA A 135 -18.27 -4.21 0.99
CA ALA A 135 -19.32 -4.94 0.29
C ALA A 135 -18.86 -6.36 -0.09
N PHE A 136 -17.63 -6.52 -0.57
CA PHE A 136 -17.04 -7.83 -0.86
C PHE A 136 -16.95 -8.70 0.42
N THR A 137 -16.44 -8.15 1.52
CA THR A 137 -16.36 -8.86 2.80
C THR A 137 -17.74 -9.29 3.29
N ALA A 138 -18.75 -8.45 3.13
CA ALA A 138 -20.13 -8.76 3.56
C ALA A 138 -20.81 -9.83 2.69
N SER A 139 -20.41 -9.99 1.44
CA SER A 139 -21.02 -10.93 0.48
C SER A 139 -20.26 -12.25 0.33
N THR A 140 -19.02 -12.33 0.82
CA THR A 140 -18.11 -13.47 0.64
C THR A 140 -17.99 -14.26 1.95
N ASP A 141 -18.29 -15.55 1.92
CA ASP A 141 -18.00 -16.45 3.03
C ASP A 141 -16.56 -17.01 2.93
N LEU A 142 -16.12 -17.66 3.99
CA LEU A 142 -14.74 -18.19 4.07
C LEU A 142 -14.46 -19.26 3.00
N ASP A 143 -15.44 -20.09 2.67
CA ASP A 143 -15.27 -21.16 1.66
C ASP A 143 -15.09 -20.53 0.27
N SER A 144 -15.94 -19.57 -0.10
CA SER A 144 -15.82 -18.82 -1.35
C SER A 144 -14.53 -18.00 -1.41
N PHE A 145 -14.10 -17.40 -0.29
CA PHE A 145 -12.84 -16.66 -0.25
C PHE A 145 -11.64 -17.56 -0.54
N THR A 146 -11.69 -18.82 -0.11
CA THR A 146 -10.63 -19.80 -0.35
C THR A 146 -10.37 -20.00 -1.85
N ASP A 147 -11.39 -19.92 -2.69
CA ASP A 147 -11.26 -20.06 -4.14
C ASP A 147 -10.40 -18.94 -4.77
N TYR A 148 -10.44 -17.72 -4.22
CA TYR A 148 -9.64 -16.59 -4.71
C TYR A 148 -8.17 -16.65 -4.29
N ILE A 149 -7.85 -17.33 -3.19
CA ILE A 149 -6.49 -17.43 -2.67
C ILE A 149 -5.84 -18.77 -3.01
N HIS A 150 -6.60 -19.78 -3.47
CA HIS A 150 -6.12 -21.13 -3.67
C HIS A 150 -4.99 -21.20 -4.71
N THR A 151 -3.94 -21.94 -4.38
CA THR A 151 -2.75 -22.09 -5.23
C THR A 151 -2.99 -22.87 -6.52
N ASP A 152 -4.09 -23.61 -6.62
CA ASP A 152 -4.47 -24.38 -7.81
C ASP A 152 -5.20 -23.53 -8.85
N ALA A 153 -5.71 -22.33 -8.48
CA ALA A 153 -6.33 -21.39 -9.41
C ALA A 153 -5.26 -20.51 -10.06
N PRO A 154 -5.13 -20.48 -11.41
CA PRO A 154 -4.10 -19.66 -12.10
C PRO A 154 -4.21 -18.17 -11.78
N ASP A 155 -5.42 -17.69 -11.53
CA ASP A 155 -5.79 -16.31 -11.16
C ASP A 155 -5.93 -16.09 -9.65
N GLY A 156 -5.60 -17.11 -8.85
CA GLY A 156 -5.51 -16.96 -7.40
C GLY A 156 -4.47 -15.92 -6.99
N TRP A 157 -4.78 -15.09 -6.01
CA TRP A 157 -3.97 -13.92 -5.65
C TRP A 157 -2.52 -14.24 -5.31
N PHE A 158 -2.24 -15.38 -4.66
CA PHE A 158 -0.87 -15.83 -4.43
C PHE A 158 -0.12 -16.16 -5.71
N ASN A 159 -0.81 -16.78 -6.68
CA ASN A 159 -0.24 -17.11 -7.99
C ASN A 159 0.03 -15.85 -8.79
N LEU A 160 -0.93 -14.90 -8.81
CA LEU A 160 -0.73 -13.61 -9.46
C LEU A 160 0.52 -12.88 -8.91
N LEU A 161 0.67 -12.82 -7.58
CA LEU A 161 1.85 -12.21 -6.97
C LEU A 161 3.15 -12.95 -7.33
N ARG A 162 3.14 -14.29 -7.35
CA ARG A 162 4.31 -15.09 -7.73
C ARG A 162 4.68 -14.87 -9.20
N ASP A 163 3.71 -14.90 -10.10
CA ASP A 163 3.91 -14.91 -11.53
C ASP A 163 4.19 -13.53 -12.12
N HIS A 164 3.86 -12.47 -11.36
CA HIS A 164 4.06 -11.06 -11.74
C HIS A 164 5.10 -10.33 -10.86
N ASN A 165 6.13 -11.04 -10.38
CA ASN A 165 7.23 -10.46 -9.59
C ASN A 165 6.77 -9.70 -8.33
N GLY A 166 5.72 -10.19 -7.68
CA GLY A 166 5.19 -9.59 -6.46
C GLY A 166 4.31 -8.36 -6.65
N ILE A 167 3.82 -8.09 -7.86
CA ILE A 167 2.92 -6.96 -8.16
C ILE A 167 1.79 -7.48 -9.04
N ALA A 168 0.54 -7.27 -8.65
CA ALA A 168 -0.60 -7.70 -9.45
C ALA A 168 -1.77 -6.73 -9.34
N GLN A 169 -2.44 -6.49 -10.46
CA GLN A 169 -3.77 -5.90 -10.50
C GLN A 169 -4.79 -7.02 -10.73
N THR A 170 -5.82 -7.07 -9.90
CA THR A 170 -6.91 -8.05 -10.03
C THR A 170 -8.26 -7.36 -9.84
N PRO A 171 -9.31 -7.80 -10.56
CA PRO A 171 -10.66 -7.36 -10.23
C PRO A 171 -11.01 -7.79 -8.79
N LEU A 172 -11.83 -6.99 -8.12
CA LEU A 172 -12.48 -7.45 -6.91
C LEU A 172 -13.68 -8.32 -7.34
N PRO A 173 -13.73 -9.61 -6.95
CA PRO A 173 -14.77 -10.52 -7.45
C PRO A 173 -16.19 -9.99 -7.26
N ASP A 174 -17.04 -10.11 -8.28
CA ASP A 174 -18.43 -9.63 -8.32
C ASP A 174 -18.62 -8.11 -8.17
N HIS A 175 -17.51 -7.34 -8.22
CA HIS A 175 -17.51 -5.88 -8.16
C HIS A 175 -16.93 -5.28 -9.45
N LYS A 176 -17.19 -3.98 -9.65
CA LYS A 176 -16.62 -3.23 -10.79
C LYS A 176 -15.22 -2.69 -10.48
N GLU A 177 -14.95 -2.55 -9.20
CA GLU A 177 -13.70 -2.06 -8.66
C GLU A 177 -12.63 -3.14 -8.75
N ASN A 178 -11.40 -2.69 -8.72
CA ASN A 178 -10.24 -3.55 -8.72
C ASN A 178 -9.41 -3.36 -7.45
N MET A 179 -8.48 -4.26 -7.26
CA MET A 179 -7.50 -4.23 -6.19
C MET A 179 -6.11 -4.32 -6.79
N ILE A 180 -5.14 -3.63 -6.19
CA ILE A 180 -3.73 -3.79 -6.54
C ILE A 180 -3.01 -4.38 -5.35
N LEU A 181 -2.28 -5.46 -5.63
CA LEU A 181 -1.51 -6.24 -4.68
C LEU A 181 -0.03 -5.97 -4.88
N ALA A 182 0.72 -5.85 -3.79
CA ALA A 182 2.18 -5.82 -3.83
C ALA A 182 2.76 -6.64 -2.67
N ARG A 183 3.75 -7.50 -2.94
CA ARG A 183 4.55 -8.10 -1.89
C ARG A 183 5.31 -7.01 -1.15
N SER A 184 5.39 -7.13 0.17
CA SER A 184 6.30 -6.34 0.99
C SER A 184 7.76 -6.64 0.66
N GLY A 185 8.68 -5.77 1.08
CA GLY A 185 10.11 -5.95 0.82
C GLY A 185 10.70 -7.19 1.49
N TYR A 186 10.35 -7.43 2.77
CA TYR A 186 10.97 -8.44 3.61
C TYR A 186 9.97 -9.34 4.34
N ASP A 187 8.81 -9.66 3.67
CA ASP A 187 7.84 -10.60 4.23
C ASP A 187 6.86 -9.98 5.25
N ALA A 188 6.38 -10.76 6.22
CA ALA A 188 5.45 -10.30 7.24
C ALA A 188 6.05 -9.15 8.08
N GLY A 189 5.23 -8.18 8.46
CA GLY A 189 5.70 -7.05 9.25
C GLY A 189 4.66 -5.96 9.45
N PHE A 190 5.09 -4.90 10.15
CA PHE A 190 4.30 -3.67 10.30
C PHE A 190 4.94 -2.56 9.47
N TYR A 191 4.18 -1.99 8.55
CA TYR A 191 4.67 -1.07 7.54
C TYR A 191 4.00 0.29 7.63
N PRO A 192 4.79 1.37 7.76
CA PRO A 192 4.27 2.72 7.85
C PRO A 192 3.51 3.14 6.60
N ILE A 193 2.48 3.97 6.81
CA ILE A 193 1.78 4.65 5.71
C ILE A 193 2.11 6.13 5.78
N VAL A 194 2.52 6.69 4.65
CA VAL A 194 3.01 8.07 4.53
C VAL A 194 2.29 8.75 3.36
N ALA A 195 1.77 9.94 3.57
CA ALA A 195 1.19 10.76 2.52
C ALA A 195 2.13 11.89 2.09
N GLY A 196 2.16 12.14 0.79
CA GLY A 196 2.79 13.32 0.21
C GLY A 196 1.78 14.44 0.03
N TYR A 197 2.15 15.66 0.45
CA TYR A 197 1.30 16.85 0.36
C TYR A 197 1.96 17.94 -0.49
N ASP A 198 1.14 18.66 -1.25
CA ASP A 198 1.56 19.84 -2.00
C ASP A 198 1.67 21.09 -1.10
N ARG A 199 1.99 22.25 -1.70
CA ARG A 199 2.12 23.53 -0.98
C ARG A 199 0.82 24.04 -0.37
N ASN A 200 -0.32 23.52 -0.80
CA ASN A 200 -1.64 23.85 -0.27
C ASN A 200 -2.09 22.86 0.79
N HIS A 201 -1.22 21.93 1.20
CA HIS A 201 -1.52 20.82 2.10
C HIS A 201 -2.63 19.91 1.54
N THR A 202 -2.66 19.74 0.22
CA THR A 202 -3.52 18.76 -0.46
C THR A 202 -2.74 17.46 -0.64
N MET A 203 -3.33 16.32 -0.29
CA MET A 203 -2.72 15.01 -0.48
C MET A 203 -2.61 14.72 -1.99
N VAL A 204 -1.38 14.52 -2.46
CA VAL A 204 -1.07 14.22 -3.86
C VAL A 204 -0.61 12.79 -4.08
N SER A 205 -0.24 12.08 -3.02
CA SER A 205 0.13 10.66 -3.05
C SER A 205 0.00 10.01 -1.67
N LEU A 206 -0.15 8.67 -1.66
CA LEU A 206 -0.10 7.84 -0.45
C LEU A 206 0.84 6.67 -0.71
N HIS A 207 1.68 6.35 0.28
CA HIS A 207 2.72 5.34 0.17
C HIS A 207 2.67 4.37 1.34
N VAL A 208 2.78 3.06 1.04
CA VAL A 208 3.17 2.06 2.03
C VAL A 208 4.68 1.91 1.94
N ASP A 209 5.39 2.18 3.02
CA ASP A 209 6.84 2.06 3.11
C ASP A 209 7.22 0.67 3.61
N PHE A 210 7.81 -0.14 2.73
CA PHE A 210 8.24 -1.51 3.08
C PHE A 210 9.58 -1.56 3.82
N LEU A 211 10.08 -0.41 4.30
CA LEU A 211 11.30 -0.30 5.13
C LEU A 211 12.54 -0.92 4.48
N VAL A 212 12.67 -0.83 3.17
CA VAL A 212 13.81 -1.31 2.39
C VAL A 212 14.84 -0.22 2.15
N VAL A 213 14.37 1.02 2.00
CA VAL A 213 15.17 2.22 1.66
C VAL A 213 14.77 3.36 2.55
N GLY A 214 15.73 4.22 2.88
CA GLY A 214 15.47 5.45 3.63
C GLY A 214 15.81 5.35 5.11
N GLY A 215 15.42 6.40 5.84
CA GLY A 215 15.51 6.45 7.30
C GLY A 215 14.29 5.83 7.98
N HIS A 216 14.33 5.77 9.29
CA HIS A 216 13.16 5.35 10.06
C HIS A 216 12.05 6.41 9.92
N PRO A 217 10.80 6.03 9.57
CA PRO A 217 9.73 6.99 9.32
C PRO A 217 9.33 7.82 10.55
N TYR A 218 9.82 7.47 11.72
CA TYR A 218 9.53 8.11 13.00
C TYR A 218 10.73 8.87 13.61
N ASP A 219 11.85 8.93 12.89
CA ASP A 219 13.03 9.73 13.27
C ASP A 219 12.88 11.22 12.93
#